data_c10280e04f9d48272966e60ccd69ef45
#
_entry.id   c10280e04f9d48272966e60ccd69ef45
#
_cell.length_a   1.000
_cell.length_b   1.000
_cell.length_c   1.000
_cell.angle_alpha   90.00
_cell.angle_beta   90.00
_cell.angle_gamma   90.00
#
_symmetry.space_group_name_H-M   'P 1'
#
loop_
_entity.id
_entity.type
_entity.pdbx_description
1 polymer ?
#
loop_
_entity_poly.entity_id
_entity_poly.type
_entity_poly.pdbx_seq_one_letter_code
_entity_poly.pdbx_strand_id
1 'polypeptide(L)'
;MAKYKGKFFDNLGAAFIVLIQAVPSAVYYLFIQLYGTEWLHISMLFDPDKAISWVLPVFSMSLGNIAYYAMWLRRYMVDESKKDYVTLARIKGVSENKIFFHHVFRNAFVPMAQYLPTSFLNTVIGSIYIESLYSIPGMGGLLVDVVKKQDNNMVLGIVLLYATVGIIGLLLGDLMMALMDPRINLVKKGGER
;
A
#
# COMPACT_ATOMS: atom_id res chain seq x y z
N MET A 1 4.23 -7.45 15.47
CA MET A 1 5.54 -7.59 14.81
C MET A 1 6.62 -6.71 15.48
N ALA A 2 6.73 -5.41 15.21
CA ALA A 2 7.85 -4.58 15.70
C ALA A 2 8.08 -4.59 17.22
N LYS A 3 7.02 -4.54 18.03
CA LYS A 3 7.10 -4.58 19.51
C LYS A 3 7.68 -5.90 20.06
N TYR A 4 7.48 -6.99 19.34
CA TYR A 4 7.88 -8.33 19.75
C TYR A 4 8.86 -8.96 18.75
N LYS A 5 9.85 -8.17 18.32
CA LYS A 5 10.86 -8.59 17.34
C LYS A 5 11.47 -9.95 17.70
N GLY A 6 11.46 -10.88 16.75
CA GLY A 6 11.99 -12.23 16.91
C GLY A 6 11.11 -13.22 17.69
N LYS A 7 9.89 -12.81 18.12
CA LYS A 7 8.91 -13.72 18.74
C LYS A 7 7.97 -14.33 17.69
N PHE A 8 7.17 -15.31 18.09
CA PHE A 8 6.27 -16.08 17.22
C PHE A 8 5.42 -15.21 16.28
N PHE A 9 4.74 -14.18 16.79
CA PHE A 9 3.93 -13.28 15.97
C PHE A 9 4.74 -12.43 14.98
N ASP A 10 5.97 -12.10 15.30
CA ASP A 10 6.85 -11.40 14.37
C ASP A 10 7.28 -12.33 13.24
N ASN A 11 7.65 -13.56 13.57
CA ASN A 11 8.06 -14.57 12.58
C ASN A 11 6.88 -14.97 11.67
N LEU A 12 5.68 -15.15 12.23
CA LEU A 12 4.47 -15.44 11.45
C LEU A 12 4.15 -14.31 10.47
N GLY A 13 4.17 -13.07 10.94
CA GLY A 13 3.94 -11.92 10.07
C GLY A 13 5.06 -11.73 9.03
N ALA A 14 6.31 -12.04 9.36
CA ALA A 14 7.41 -12.01 8.40
C ALA A 14 7.24 -13.09 7.33
N ALA A 15 6.83 -14.31 7.72
CA ALA A 15 6.53 -15.39 6.78
C ALA A 15 5.38 -15.00 5.83
N PHE A 16 4.30 -14.39 6.36
CA PHE A 16 3.20 -13.88 5.54
C PHE A 16 3.69 -12.84 4.51
N ILE A 17 4.47 -11.84 4.95
CA ILE A 17 5.02 -10.80 4.07
C ILE A 17 5.87 -11.44 2.96
N VAL A 18 6.78 -12.35 3.32
CA VAL A 18 7.66 -13.02 2.36
C VAL A 18 6.84 -13.83 1.36
N LEU A 19 5.85 -14.58 1.81
CA LEU A 19 4.99 -15.39 0.96
C LEU A 19 4.24 -14.52 -0.07
N ILE A 20 3.58 -13.44 0.39
CA ILE A 20 2.81 -12.56 -0.51
C ILE A 20 3.72 -11.83 -1.49
N GLN A 21 4.94 -11.44 -1.08
CA GLN A 21 5.86 -10.72 -1.96
C GLN A 21 6.66 -11.63 -2.90
N ALA A 22 6.88 -12.89 -2.54
CA ALA A 22 7.58 -13.85 -3.37
C ALA A 22 6.71 -14.39 -4.52
N VAL A 23 5.39 -14.44 -4.33
CA VAL A 23 4.46 -14.95 -5.33
C VAL A 23 3.98 -13.78 -6.20
N PRO A 24 4.04 -13.90 -7.55
CA PRO A 24 3.46 -12.88 -8.43
C PRO A 24 1.98 -12.63 -8.11
N SER A 25 1.58 -11.36 -8.03
CA SER A 25 0.22 -10.99 -7.62
C SER A 25 -0.87 -11.65 -8.48
N ALA A 26 -0.65 -11.73 -9.80
CA ALA A 26 -1.59 -12.40 -10.71
C ALA A 26 -1.89 -13.85 -10.31
N VAL A 27 -0.89 -14.57 -9.75
CA VAL A 27 -1.04 -15.97 -9.35
C VAL A 27 -1.97 -16.09 -8.15
N TYR A 28 -1.69 -15.37 -7.06
CA TYR A 28 -2.56 -15.48 -5.88
C TYR A 28 -3.94 -14.83 -6.10
N TYR A 29 -4.08 -13.82 -6.98
CA TYR A 29 -5.38 -13.30 -7.39
C TYR A 29 -6.24 -14.39 -8.05
N LEU A 30 -5.63 -15.16 -8.98
CA LEU A 30 -6.31 -16.27 -9.66
C LEU A 30 -6.75 -17.34 -8.65
N PHE A 31 -5.88 -17.74 -7.73
CA PHE A 31 -6.24 -18.72 -6.70
C PHE A 31 -7.35 -18.22 -5.78
N ILE A 32 -7.31 -16.95 -5.36
CA ILE A 32 -8.37 -16.35 -4.55
C ILE A 32 -9.70 -16.35 -5.30
N GLN A 33 -9.69 -16.00 -6.60
CA GLN A 33 -10.90 -16.05 -7.41
C GLN A 33 -11.45 -17.47 -7.51
N LEU A 34 -10.64 -18.44 -7.93
CA LEU A 34 -11.08 -19.82 -8.15
C LEU A 34 -11.64 -20.45 -6.86
N TYR A 35 -10.83 -20.49 -5.81
CA TYR A 35 -11.22 -21.12 -4.56
C TYR A 35 -12.18 -20.28 -3.74
N GLY A 36 -12.05 -18.94 -3.78
CA GLY A 36 -12.94 -18.04 -3.05
C GLY A 36 -14.36 -18.07 -3.60
N THR A 37 -14.55 -18.14 -4.92
CA THR A 37 -15.88 -18.27 -5.53
C THR A 37 -16.53 -19.60 -5.18
N GLU A 38 -15.77 -20.68 -5.20
CA GLU A 38 -16.26 -22.02 -4.84
C GLU A 38 -16.66 -22.09 -3.36
N TRP A 39 -15.80 -21.61 -2.46
CA TRP A 39 -16.03 -21.69 -1.02
C TRP A 39 -17.15 -20.76 -0.52
N LEU A 40 -17.24 -19.57 -1.09
CA LEU A 40 -18.22 -18.57 -0.70
C LEU A 40 -19.53 -18.65 -1.50
N HIS A 41 -19.57 -19.53 -2.52
CA HIS A 41 -20.69 -19.64 -3.45
C HIS A 41 -21.08 -18.30 -4.11
N ILE A 42 -20.07 -17.51 -4.46
CA ILE A 42 -20.21 -16.18 -5.09
C ILE A 42 -19.95 -16.31 -6.60
N SER A 43 -20.55 -15.44 -7.39
CA SER A 43 -20.26 -15.34 -8.83
C SER A 43 -18.78 -15.05 -9.06
N MET A 44 -18.19 -15.74 -10.04
CA MET A 44 -16.81 -15.49 -10.47
C MET A 44 -16.64 -14.13 -11.11
N LEU A 45 -17.66 -13.63 -11.77
CA LEU A 45 -17.68 -12.34 -12.43
C LEU A 45 -18.31 -11.29 -11.52
N PHE A 46 -17.81 -10.07 -11.65
CA PHE A 46 -18.32 -8.91 -10.94
C PHE A 46 -19.76 -8.57 -11.38
N ASP A 47 -20.60 -8.28 -10.41
CA ASP A 47 -21.97 -7.85 -10.58
C ASP A 47 -22.18 -6.57 -9.75
N PRO A 48 -22.36 -5.38 -10.38
CA PRO A 48 -22.48 -4.13 -9.65
C PRO A 48 -23.68 -4.07 -8.71
N ASP A 49 -24.73 -4.85 -9.00
CA ASP A 49 -25.98 -4.87 -8.21
C ASP A 49 -25.84 -5.74 -6.95
N LYS A 50 -24.75 -6.52 -6.83
CA LYS A 50 -24.50 -7.41 -5.70
C LYS A 50 -23.26 -6.97 -4.90
N ALA A 51 -23.47 -6.41 -3.72
CA ALA A 51 -22.39 -5.98 -2.85
C ALA A 51 -21.37 -7.10 -2.54
N ILE A 52 -21.80 -8.37 -2.51
CA ILE A 52 -20.94 -9.52 -2.25
C ILE A 52 -19.89 -9.73 -3.35
N SER A 53 -20.14 -9.29 -4.58
CA SER A 53 -19.19 -9.42 -5.70
C SER A 53 -17.94 -8.56 -5.54
N TRP A 54 -17.95 -7.56 -4.64
CA TRP A 54 -16.80 -6.74 -4.30
C TRP A 54 -15.81 -7.43 -3.36
N VAL A 55 -16.26 -8.45 -2.61
CA VAL A 55 -15.47 -9.06 -1.53
C VAL A 55 -14.16 -9.64 -2.03
N LEU A 56 -14.21 -10.50 -3.05
CA LEU A 56 -13.00 -11.16 -3.57
C LEU A 56 -12.03 -10.19 -4.28
N PRO A 57 -12.48 -9.28 -5.15
CA PRO A 57 -11.59 -8.27 -5.73
C PRO A 57 -10.89 -7.40 -4.68
N VAL A 58 -11.64 -6.87 -3.72
CA VAL A 58 -11.09 -6.03 -2.64
C VAL A 58 -10.12 -6.82 -1.76
N PHE A 59 -10.48 -8.04 -1.37
CA PHE A 59 -9.60 -8.92 -0.60
C PHE A 59 -8.30 -9.21 -1.36
N SER A 60 -8.39 -9.55 -2.64
CA SER A 60 -7.22 -9.80 -3.49
C SER A 60 -6.27 -8.61 -3.51
N MET A 61 -6.77 -7.41 -3.80
CA MET A 61 -5.97 -6.18 -3.84
C MET A 61 -5.38 -5.82 -2.47
N SER A 62 -6.09 -6.10 -1.38
CA SER A 62 -5.66 -5.73 -0.04
C SER A 62 -4.43 -6.49 0.45
N LEU A 63 -4.26 -7.76 0.05
CA LEU A 63 -3.16 -8.61 0.53
C LEU A 63 -1.78 -8.04 0.21
N GLY A 64 -1.57 -7.61 -1.04
CA GLY A 64 -0.31 -7.00 -1.47
C GLY A 64 -0.02 -5.71 -0.72
N ASN A 65 -1.03 -4.85 -0.59
CA ASN A 65 -0.91 -3.59 0.15
C ASN A 65 -0.64 -3.82 1.64
N ILE A 66 -1.35 -4.76 2.28
CA ILE A 66 -1.10 -5.11 3.69
C ILE A 66 0.32 -5.62 3.88
N ALA A 67 0.81 -6.52 3.04
CA ALA A 67 2.17 -7.03 3.12
C ALA A 67 3.21 -5.91 2.93
N TYR A 68 3.01 -5.03 1.95
CA TYR A 68 3.89 -3.89 1.68
C TYR A 68 3.96 -2.93 2.86
N TYR A 69 2.81 -2.46 3.34
CA TYR A 69 2.76 -1.52 4.48
C TYR A 69 3.25 -2.15 5.78
N ALA A 70 2.93 -3.42 6.04
CA ALA A 70 3.41 -4.13 7.21
C ALA A 70 4.93 -4.27 7.21
N MET A 71 5.55 -4.56 6.06
CA MET A 71 6.99 -4.67 5.91
C MET A 71 7.70 -3.34 6.22
N TRP A 72 7.28 -2.27 5.55
CA TRP A 72 7.91 -0.97 5.69
C TRP A 72 7.70 -0.36 7.07
N LEU A 73 6.47 -0.41 7.59
CA LEU A 73 6.15 0.09 8.92
C LEU A 73 6.96 -0.66 10.00
N ARG A 74 7.04 -2.00 9.88
CA ARG A 74 7.88 -2.79 10.79
C ARG A 74 9.34 -2.35 10.74
N ARG A 75 9.90 -2.12 9.55
CA ARG A 75 11.28 -1.65 9.36
C ARG A 75 11.49 -0.29 10.04
N TYR A 76 10.66 0.69 9.71
CA TYR A 76 10.74 2.02 10.31
C TYR A 76 10.57 1.99 11.83
N MET A 77 9.64 1.19 12.37
CA MET A 77 9.46 1.06 13.82
C MET A 77 10.66 0.42 14.51
N VAL A 78 11.30 -0.58 13.91
CA VAL A 78 12.50 -1.20 14.45
C VAL A 78 13.67 -0.19 14.48
N ASP A 79 13.84 0.59 13.43
CA ASP A 79 14.89 1.59 13.34
C ASP A 79 14.63 2.74 14.33
N GLU A 80 13.40 3.21 14.43
CA GLU A 80 12.99 4.27 15.34
C GLU A 80 13.16 3.85 16.82
N SER A 81 12.89 2.58 17.15
CA SER A 81 13.03 2.05 18.52
C SER A 81 14.45 2.06 19.08
N LYS A 82 15.46 2.24 18.23
CA LYS A 82 16.88 2.27 18.61
C LYS A 82 17.41 3.68 18.86
N LYS A 83 16.63 4.71 18.60
CA LYS A 83 17.05 6.11 18.72
C LYS A 83 17.20 6.54 20.17
N ASP A 84 18.11 7.47 20.42
CA ASP A 84 18.51 7.94 21.76
C ASP A 84 17.34 8.51 22.58
N TYR A 85 16.41 9.20 21.94
CA TYR A 85 15.24 9.76 22.63
C TYR A 85 14.31 8.66 23.19
N VAL A 86 14.26 7.48 22.56
CA VAL A 86 13.51 6.33 23.06
C VAL A 86 14.19 5.77 24.32
N THR A 87 15.52 5.67 24.31
CA THR A 87 16.31 5.28 25.48
C THR A 87 16.14 6.28 26.62
N LEU A 88 16.17 7.58 26.32
CA LEU A 88 15.93 8.64 27.31
C LEU A 88 14.53 8.54 27.92
N ALA A 89 13.51 8.25 27.12
CA ALA A 89 12.15 8.07 27.62
C ALA A 89 12.04 6.86 28.59
N ARG A 90 12.77 5.77 28.32
CA ARG A 90 12.86 4.62 29.23
C ARG A 90 13.51 4.99 30.55
N ILE A 91 14.62 5.70 30.53
CA ILE A 91 15.33 6.17 31.73
C ILE A 91 14.42 7.08 32.59
N LYS A 92 13.58 7.88 31.94
CA LYS A 92 12.57 8.73 32.62
C LYS A 92 11.38 7.95 33.17
N GLY A 93 11.33 6.63 33.05
CA GLY A 93 10.26 5.78 33.58
C GLY A 93 8.97 5.81 32.77
N VAL A 94 8.98 6.27 31.51
CA VAL A 94 7.81 6.21 30.64
C VAL A 94 7.47 4.75 30.32
N SER A 95 6.20 4.37 30.44
CA SER A 95 5.77 2.99 30.19
C SER A 95 6.04 2.56 28.74
N GLU A 96 6.43 1.30 28.51
CA GLU A 96 6.75 0.75 27.18
C GLU A 96 5.60 0.89 26.15
N ASN A 97 4.35 0.82 26.59
CA ASN A 97 3.21 1.04 25.70
C ASN A 97 3.14 2.50 25.21
N LYS A 98 3.38 3.45 26.11
CA LYS A 98 3.40 4.88 25.77
C LYS A 98 4.58 5.20 24.84
N ILE A 99 5.75 4.63 25.12
CA ILE A 99 6.92 4.75 24.24
C ILE A 99 6.58 4.20 22.86
N PHE A 100 6.02 3.00 22.79
CA PHE A 100 5.70 2.34 21.53
C PHE A 100 4.72 3.16 20.67
N PHE A 101 3.59 3.59 21.22
CA PHE A 101 2.56 4.30 20.43
C PHE A 101 2.86 5.78 20.22
N HIS A 102 3.35 6.51 21.24
CA HIS A 102 3.55 7.96 21.14
C HIS A 102 4.91 8.37 20.57
N HIS A 103 5.94 7.56 20.80
CA HIS A 103 7.28 7.92 20.35
C HIS A 103 7.70 7.13 19.11
N VAL A 104 7.59 5.80 19.16
CA VAL A 104 8.09 4.95 18.06
C VAL A 104 7.11 4.94 16.88
N PHE A 105 5.85 4.56 17.12
CA PHE A 105 4.87 4.43 16.02
C PHE A 105 4.61 5.76 15.33
N ARG A 106 4.39 6.82 16.09
CA ARG A 106 4.11 8.14 15.52
C ARG A 106 5.20 8.61 14.57
N ASN A 107 6.47 8.48 14.96
CA ASN A 107 7.61 8.91 14.14
C ASN A 107 7.88 7.94 12.98
N ALA A 108 7.73 6.63 13.21
CA ALA A 108 7.86 5.61 12.17
C ALA A 108 6.78 5.71 11.08
N PHE A 109 5.62 6.28 11.41
CA PHE A 109 4.51 6.44 10.48
C PHE A 109 4.69 7.64 9.53
N VAL A 110 5.49 8.64 9.90
CA VAL A 110 5.72 9.83 9.05
C VAL A 110 6.16 9.47 7.62
N PRO A 111 7.23 8.67 7.40
CA PRO A 111 7.59 8.28 6.04
C PRO A 111 6.55 7.39 5.36
N MET A 112 5.70 6.69 6.12
CA MET A 112 4.60 5.89 5.56
C MET A 112 3.47 6.76 5.02
N ALA A 113 3.21 7.91 5.63
CA ALA A 113 2.16 8.83 5.22
C ALA A 113 2.34 9.32 3.78
N GLN A 114 3.58 9.45 3.32
CA GLN A 114 3.92 9.83 1.95
C GLN A 114 3.32 8.86 0.91
N TYR A 115 3.24 7.57 1.21
CA TYR A 115 2.74 6.56 0.27
C TYR A 115 1.22 6.45 0.21
N LEU A 116 0.49 6.96 1.21
CA LEU A 116 -0.97 6.81 1.30
C LEU A 116 -1.71 7.48 0.12
N PRO A 117 -1.45 8.76 -0.24
CA PRO A 117 -2.14 9.39 -1.35
C PRO A 117 -1.87 8.69 -2.68
N THR A 118 -0.61 8.33 -2.94
CA THR A 118 -0.24 7.61 -4.17
C THR A 118 -0.92 6.24 -4.24
N SER A 119 -0.96 5.50 -3.14
CA SER A 119 -1.63 4.20 -3.09
C SER A 119 -3.14 4.32 -3.31
N PHE A 120 -3.77 5.34 -2.73
CA PHE A 120 -5.19 5.62 -2.95
C PHE A 120 -5.48 5.96 -4.42
N LEU A 121 -4.72 6.87 -5.01
CA LEU A 121 -4.89 7.26 -6.39
C LEU A 121 -4.62 6.10 -7.36
N ASN A 122 -3.61 5.28 -7.10
CA ASN A 122 -3.36 4.08 -7.89
C ASN A 122 -4.53 3.08 -7.82
N THR A 123 -5.21 2.99 -6.69
CA THR A 123 -6.41 2.16 -6.56
C THR A 123 -7.57 2.72 -7.40
N VAL A 124 -7.72 4.05 -7.47
CA VAL A 124 -8.73 4.72 -8.32
C VAL A 124 -8.43 4.52 -9.81
N ILE A 125 -7.16 4.56 -10.21
CA ILE A 125 -6.74 4.24 -11.59
C ILE A 125 -7.13 2.81 -11.98
N GLY A 126 -7.13 1.90 -11.01
CA GLY A 126 -7.51 0.51 -11.19
C GLY A 126 -6.32 -0.44 -11.36
N SER A 127 -6.66 -1.70 -11.48
CA SER A 127 -5.69 -2.79 -11.64
C SER A 127 -6.04 -3.63 -12.85
N ILE A 128 -5.17 -3.64 -13.85
CA ILE A 128 -5.35 -4.45 -15.08
C ILE A 128 -5.67 -5.91 -14.74
N TYR A 129 -4.96 -6.49 -13.76
CA TYR A 129 -5.16 -7.89 -13.38
C TYR A 129 -6.52 -8.14 -12.73
N ILE A 130 -6.91 -7.32 -11.77
CA ILE A 130 -8.18 -7.47 -11.05
C ILE A 130 -9.36 -7.17 -11.98
N GLU A 131 -9.28 -6.10 -12.76
CA GLU A 131 -10.34 -5.74 -13.72
C GLU A 131 -10.52 -6.83 -14.77
N SER A 132 -9.44 -7.37 -15.32
CA SER A 132 -9.53 -8.45 -16.29
C SER A 132 -10.03 -9.76 -15.67
N LEU A 133 -9.58 -10.08 -14.45
CA LEU A 133 -9.89 -11.35 -13.79
C LEU A 133 -11.36 -11.45 -13.37
N TYR A 134 -11.91 -10.35 -12.84
CA TYR A 134 -13.29 -10.28 -12.35
C TYR A 134 -14.24 -9.64 -13.35
N SER A 135 -13.76 -9.23 -14.54
CA SER A 135 -14.53 -8.48 -15.55
C SER A 135 -15.12 -7.18 -15.00
N ILE A 136 -14.35 -6.47 -14.16
CA ILE A 136 -14.73 -5.16 -13.64
C ILE A 136 -14.48 -4.12 -14.72
N PRO A 137 -15.47 -3.28 -15.11
CA PRO A 137 -15.22 -2.20 -16.04
C PRO A 137 -14.33 -1.13 -15.39
N GLY A 138 -13.16 -0.89 -15.97
CA GLY A 138 -12.19 0.05 -15.43
C GLY A 138 -11.14 0.50 -16.43
N MET A 139 -10.26 1.39 -15.99
CA MET A 139 -9.23 2.00 -16.83
C MET A 139 -8.13 1.03 -17.23
N GLY A 140 -7.83 0.04 -16.41
CA GLY A 140 -6.85 -0.99 -16.72
C GLY A 140 -7.33 -1.91 -17.83
N GLY A 141 -8.60 -2.34 -17.79
CA GLY A 141 -9.23 -3.10 -18.87
C GLY A 141 -9.30 -2.30 -20.17
N LEU A 142 -9.68 -1.02 -20.07
CA LEU A 142 -9.69 -0.11 -21.23
C LEU A 142 -8.30 -0.01 -21.87
N LEU A 143 -7.24 0.14 -21.08
CA LEU A 143 -5.87 0.19 -21.60
C LEU A 143 -5.53 -1.06 -22.41
N VAL A 144 -5.86 -2.24 -21.88
CA VAL A 144 -5.62 -3.51 -22.60
C VAL A 144 -6.37 -3.55 -23.93
N ASP A 145 -7.61 -3.11 -23.95
CA ASP A 145 -8.45 -3.11 -25.16
C ASP A 145 -7.93 -2.17 -26.25
N VAL A 146 -7.53 -0.94 -25.88
CA VAL A 146 -7.00 0.02 -26.87
C VAL A 146 -5.63 -0.40 -27.39
N VAL A 147 -4.78 -1.03 -26.57
CA VAL A 147 -3.52 -1.62 -27.01
C VAL A 147 -3.76 -2.74 -28.03
N LYS A 148 -4.69 -3.65 -27.77
CA LYS A 148 -5.06 -4.71 -28.71
C LYS A 148 -5.62 -4.16 -30.05
N LYS A 149 -6.34 -3.04 -29.99
CA LYS A 149 -6.86 -2.34 -31.18
C LYS A 149 -5.85 -1.47 -31.90
N GLN A 150 -4.62 -1.37 -31.36
CA GLN A 150 -3.54 -0.51 -31.86
C GLN A 150 -3.93 0.98 -31.95
N ASP A 151 -4.84 1.43 -31.07
CA ASP A 151 -5.23 2.84 -30.97
C ASP A 151 -4.19 3.61 -30.15
N ASN A 152 -3.12 4.02 -30.82
CA ASN A 152 -2.00 4.72 -30.20
C ASN A 152 -2.41 6.07 -29.57
N ASN A 153 -3.39 6.77 -30.12
CA ASN A 153 -3.84 8.05 -29.58
C ASN A 153 -4.51 7.86 -28.23
N MET A 154 -5.38 6.85 -28.13
CA MET A 154 -6.04 6.53 -26.86
C MET A 154 -5.06 5.99 -25.82
N VAL A 155 -4.09 5.15 -26.24
CA VAL A 155 -3.00 4.67 -25.35
C VAL A 155 -2.24 5.84 -24.77
N LEU A 156 -1.80 6.81 -25.60
CA LEU A 156 -1.10 8.00 -25.14
C LEU A 156 -1.93 8.83 -24.17
N GLY A 157 -3.23 9.00 -24.42
CA GLY A 157 -4.16 9.71 -23.54
C GLY A 157 -4.25 9.05 -22.15
N ILE A 158 -4.42 7.72 -22.11
CA ILE A 158 -4.50 6.96 -20.85
C ILE A 158 -3.18 7.01 -20.09
N VAL A 159 -2.05 6.85 -20.77
CA VAL A 159 -0.71 6.93 -20.15
C VAL A 159 -0.46 8.32 -19.58
N LEU A 160 -0.82 9.37 -20.30
CA LEU A 160 -0.72 10.74 -19.81
C LEU A 160 -1.58 10.97 -18.55
N LEU A 161 -2.79 10.45 -18.54
CA LEU A 161 -3.67 10.50 -17.38
C LEU A 161 -3.04 9.77 -16.19
N TYR A 162 -2.52 8.57 -16.38
CA TYR A 162 -1.84 7.81 -15.33
C TYR A 162 -0.63 8.55 -14.78
N ALA A 163 0.21 9.11 -15.65
CA ALA A 163 1.36 9.92 -15.25
C ALA A 163 0.95 11.15 -14.43
N THR A 164 -0.11 11.84 -14.87
CA THR A 164 -0.64 13.02 -14.17
C THR A 164 -1.13 12.67 -12.78
N VAL A 165 -1.94 11.61 -12.65
CA VAL A 165 -2.45 11.14 -11.35
C VAL A 165 -1.30 10.66 -10.46
N GLY A 166 -0.29 10.00 -11.03
CA GLY A 166 0.92 9.60 -10.30
C GLY A 166 1.69 10.79 -9.71
N ILE A 167 1.89 11.85 -10.51
CA ILE A 167 2.56 13.08 -10.05
C ILE A 167 1.73 13.76 -8.94
N ILE A 168 0.42 13.86 -9.11
CA ILE A 168 -0.46 14.41 -8.06
C ILE A 168 -0.35 13.59 -6.78
N GLY A 169 -0.32 12.25 -6.89
CA GLY A 169 -0.14 11.37 -5.75
C GLY A 169 1.16 11.60 -4.98
N LEU A 170 2.26 11.79 -5.70
CA LEU A 170 3.56 12.10 -5.09
C LEU A 170 3.53 13.46 -4.38
N LEU A 171 2.99 14.50 -5.04
CA LEU A 171 2.87 15.84 -4.44
C LEU A 171 2.01 15.82 -3.16
N LEU A 172 0.88 15.13 -3.20
CA LEU A 172 0.03 14.98 -2.02
C LEU A 172 0.73 14.18 -0.92
N GLY A 173 1.53 13.18 -1.29
CA GLY A 173 2.36 12.42 -0.36
C GLY A 173 3.40 13.29 0.35
N ASP A 174 4.12 14.12 -0.39
CA ASP A 174 5.10 15.06 0.17
C ASP A 174 4.44 16.09 1.09
N LEU A 175 3.27 16.59 0.71
CA LEU A 175 2.49 17.50 1.56
C LEU A 175 2.03 16.81 2.85
N MET A 176 1.54 15.57 2.79
CA MET A 176 1.16 14.81 3.98
C MET A 176 2.34 14.57 4.91
N MET A 177 3.49 14.22 4.37
CA MET A 177 4.70 14.01 5.16
C MET A 177 5.12 15.32 5.87
N ALA A 178 5.12 16.45 5.17
CA ALA A 178 5.45 17.76 5.73
C ALA A 178 4.46 18.24 6.81
N LEU A 179 3.16 17.93 6.64
CA LEU A 179 2.14 18.23 7.65
C LEU A 179 2.32 17.39 8.92
N MET A 180 2.79 16.14 8.80
CA MET A 180 3.00 15.25 9.94
C MET A 180 4.31 15.53 10.69
N ASP A 181 5.35 15.98 9.99
CA ASP A 181 6.62 16.38 10.59
C ASP A 181 7.06 17.78 10.07
N PRO A 182 6.76 18.86 10.81
CA PRO A 182 7.11 20.20 10.40
C PRO A 182 8.62 20.48 10.36
N ARG A 183 9.47 19.53 10.77
CA ARG A 183 10.92 19.63 10.63
C ARG A 183 11.40 19.35 9.21
N ILE A 184 10.53 18.78 8.36
CA ILE A 184 10.81 18.47 6.97
C ILE A 184 10.58 19.75 6.16
N ASN A 185 11.67 20.39 5.72
CA ASN A 185 11.61 21.50 4.78
C ASN A 185 11.55 20.96 3.35
N LEU A 186 10.43 21.11 2.68
CA LEU A 186 10.25 20.76 1.25
C LEU A 186 11.06 21.66 0.32
N VAL A 187 11.47 22.84 0.79
CA VAL A 187 12.32 23.77 0.05
C VAL A 187 13.76 23.60 0.54
N LYS A 188 14.63 23.07 -0.33
CA LYS A 188 16.08 23.21 -0.14
C LYS A 188 16.38 24.72 -0.09
N LYS A 189 16.81 25.25 1.05
CA LYS A 189 17.51 26.54 1.07
C LYS A 189 18.67 26.42 0.10
N GLY A 190 18.54 27.10 -1.03
CA GLY A 190 19.60 27.16 -2.03
C GLY A 190 20.87 27.67 -1.40
N GLY A 191 21.93 26.89 -1.52
CA GLY A 191 23.31 27.31 -1.53
C GLY A 191 23.81 28.13 -0.36
N GLU A 192 24.38 27.46 0.62
CA GLU A 192 25.65 27.97 1.17
C GLU A 192 26.74 26.96 0.79
N ARG A 193 27.64 27.48 -0.07
CA ARG A 193 28.93 26.84 -0.41
C ARG A 193 29.88 26.97 0.76
#